data_0d30e066767a18dd23a8369e990bf3e9
#
_entry.id   0d30e066767a18dd23a8369e990bf3e9
#
_cell.length_a   1.000
_cell.length_b   1.000
_cell.length_c   1.000
_cell.angle_alpha   90.00
_cell.angle_beta   90.00
_cell.angle_gamma   90.00
#
_symmetry.space_group_name_H-M   'P 1'
#
loop_
_entity.id
_entity.type
_entity.pdbx_description
1 polymer ?
#
loop_
_entity_poly.entity_id
_entity_poly.type
_entity_poly.pdbx_seq_one_letter_code
_entity_poly.pdbx_strand_id
1 'polypeptide(L)'
;MLVPVVSSLARQYPDLRITVLSRPFARVFFDELAPNVGFMEADLQGEYRGVKGLNALYRRLIAKNFTAIADMHDTLSSKYLRMRFKMSRYRVEHINRHVAERQKLTAQNNKKLRQLSTAFDNYTDVLVRLGYPVELDFQSVFPATGGNLRLVSEEIGEKKIFQQWIG
;
A
#
# COMPACT_ATOMS: atom_id res chain seq x y z
N MET A 1 4.03 5.86 2.17
CA MET A 1 3.19 6.72 1.30
C MET A 1 1.76 6.20 1.05
N LEU A 2 1.48 4.93 1.25
CA LEU A 2 0.11 4.38 1.08
C LEU A 2 -0.79 4.64 2.30
N VAL A 3 -0.24 4.79 3.49
CA VAL A 3 -0.96 4.98 4.75
C VAL A 3 -1.98 6.13 4.68
N PRO A 4 -1.62 7.35 4.21
CA PRO A 4 -2.59 8.45 4.06
C PRO A 4 -3.79 8.09 3.21
N VAL A 5 -3.55 7.40 2.10
CA VAL A 5 -4.60 7.00 1.15
C VAL A 5 -5.54 5.97 1.78
N VAL A 6 -4.99 4.97 2.48
CA VAL A 6 -5.79 3.94 3.17
C VAL A 6 -6.58 4.56 4.33
N SER A 7 -5.98 5.48 5.10
CA SER A 7 -6.65 6.18 6.18
C SER A 7 -7.84 7.01 5.67
N SER A 8 -7.62 7.81 4.61
CA SER A 8 -8.69 8.61 4.01
C SER A 8 -9.80 7.72 3.43
N LEU A 9 -9.43 6.63 2.73
CA LEU A 9 -10.39 5.65 2.22
C LEU A 9 -11.23 5.04 3.35
N ALA A 10 -10.59 4.63 4.43
CA ALA A 10 -11.27 3.99 5.56
C ALA A 10 -12.27 4.91 6.24
N ARG A 11 -11.95 6.21 6.35
CA ARG A 11 -12.84 7.21 6.95
C ARG A 11 -14.01 7.58 6.04
N GLN A 12 -13.77 7.73 4.74
CA GLN A 12 -14.81 8.10 3.78
C GLN A 12 -15.75 6.94 3.45
N TYR A 13 -15.28 5.71 3.62
CA TYR A 13 -16.06 4.48 3.37
C TYR A 13 -16.05 3.57 4.60
N PRO A 14 -16.75 3.90 5.69
CA PRO A 14 -16.70 3.14 6.94
C PRO A 14 -17.24 1.71 6.80
N ASP A 15 -18.15 1.47 5.88
CA ASP A 15 -18.72 0.14 5.60
C ASP A 15 -17.79 -0.74 4.74
N LEU A 16 -16.75 -0.16 4.14
CA LEU A 16 -15.79 -0.88 3.33
C LEU A 16 -14.78 -1.61 4.21
N ARG A 17 -14.74 -2.94 4.15
CA ARG A 17 -13.68 -3.71 4.80
C ARG A 17 -12.42 -3.71 3.94
N ILE A 18 -11.39 -3.05 4.41
CA ILE A 18 -10.11 -2.91 3.72
C ILE A 18 -9.11 -3.91 4.29
N THR A 19 -8.42 -4.65 3.44
CA THR A 19 -7.30 -5.51 3.84
C THR A 19 -6.04 -5.08 3.10
N VAL A 20 -5.04 -4.65 3.85
CA VAL A 20 -3.73 -4.29 3.30
C VAL A 20 -2.83 -5.51 3.30
N LEU A 21 -2.37 -5.91 2.11
CA LEU A 21 -1.40 -6.99 1.93
C LEU A 21 -0.01 -6.39 1.75
N SER A 22 0.90 -6.65 2.69
CA SER A 22 2.27 -6.14 2.63
C SER A 22 3.25 -7.02 3.39
N ARG A 23 4.53 -6.62 3.40
CA ARG A 23 5.57 -7.31 4.17
C ARG A 23 5.32 -7.15 5.67
N PRO A 24 5.81 -8.10 6.51
CA PRO A 24 5.58 -8.07 7.97
C PRO A 24 5.92 -6.74 8.63
N PHE A 25 7.06 -6.12 8.30
CA PHE A 25 7.49 -4.85 8.88
C PHE A 25 6.50 -3.68 8.68
N ALA A 26 5.65 -3.76 7.66
CA ALA A 26 4.67 -2.70 7.39
C ALA A 26 3.45 -2.76 8.31
N ARG A 27 3.28 -3.83 9.08
CA ARG A 27 2.16 -4.03 9.99
C ARG A 27 1.96 -2.85 10.93
N VAL A 28 3.03 -2.35 11.53
CA VAL A 28 3.03 -1.25 12.50
C VAL A 28 2.36 0.03 11.97
N PHE A 29 2.34 0.24 10.66
CA PHE A 29 1.72 1.42 10.04
C PHE A 29 0.22 1.26 9.76
N PHE A 30 -0.30 0.02 9.81
CA PHE A 30 -1.69 -0.26 9.46
C PHE A 30 -2.48 -0.87 10.62
N ASP A 31 -1.80 -1.48 11.61
CA ASP A 31 -2.45 -1.89 12.84
C ASP A 31 -3.02 -0.63 13.53
N GLU A 32 -4.28 -0.69 13.93
CA GLU A 32 -5.01 0.42 14.57
C GLU A 32 -5.21 1.68 13.69
N LEU A 33 -4.94 1.64 12.38
CA LEU A 33 -5.13 2.79 11.50
C LEU A 33 -6.62 3.21 11.42
N ALA A 34 -7.52 2.25 11.33
CA ALA A 34 -8.97 2.44 11.41
C ALA A 34 -9.64 1.08 11.71
N PRO A 35 -10.86 1.07 12.31
CA PRO A 35 -11.54 -0.17 12.72
C PRO A 35 -11.92 -1.07 11.54
N ASN A 36 -12.06 -0.53 10.34
CA ASN A 36 -12.39 -1.26 9.12
C ASN A 36 -11.15 -1.61 8.27
N VAL A 37 -9.94 -1.35 8.77
CA VAL A 37 -8.66 -1.71 8.14
C VAL A 37 -8.05 -2.92 8.83
N GLY A 38 -7.79 -3.97 8.06
CA GLY A 38 -7.03 -5.15 8.50
C GLY A 38 -5.72 -5.28 7.76
N PHE A 39 -4.75 -5.94 8.38
CA PHE A 39 -3.45 -6.21 7.79
C PHE A 39 -3.26 -7.71 7.54
N MET A 40 -2.67 -8.05 6.42
CA MET A 40 -2.31 -9.41 6.05
C MET A 40 -0.85 -9.45 5.58
N GLU A 41 -0.07 -10.26 6.24
CA GLU A 41 1.35 -10.42 5.89
C GLU A 41 1.55 -11.30 4.67
N ALA A 42 2.48 -10.90 3.82
CA ALA A 42 2.98 -11.71 2.71
C ALA A 42 4.49 -11.52 2.55
N ASP A 43 5.24 -12.51 2.98
CA ASP A 43 6.68 -12.57 2.72
C ASP A 43 6.93 -13.20 1.36
N LEU A 44 7.11 -12.33 0.36
CA LEU A 44 7.38 -12.75 -1.03
C LEU A 44 8.82 -13.23 -1.26
N GLN A 45 9.71 -13.04 -0.29
CA GLN A 45 11.10 -13.50 -0.36
C GLN A 45 11.29 -14.84 0.37
N GLY A 46 10.44 -15.14 1.35
CA GLY A 46 10.40 -16.37 2.14
C GLY A 46 9.26 -17.29 1.73
N GLU A 47 8.17 -17.30 2.51
CA GLU A 47 7.05 -18.24 2.39
C GLU A 47 6.40 -18.26 0.99
N TYR A 48 6.22 -17.07 0.39
CA TYR A 48 5.55 -16.95 -0.91
C TYR A 48 6.50 -16.74 -2.10
N ARG A 49 7.73 -17.26 -1.99
CA ARG A 49 8.72 -17.14 -3.06
C ARG A 49 8.36 -17.99 -4.28
N GLY A 50 8.53 -17.40 -5.46
CA GLY A 50 8.32 -18.05 -6.75
C GLY A 50 6.86 -18.38 -7.07
N VAL A 51 6.63 -19.08 -8.18
CA VAL A 51 5.27 -19.35 -8.68
C VAL A 51 4.46 -20.22 -7.71
N LYS A 52 5.09 -21.21 -7.09
CA LYS A 52 4.41 -22.10 -6.11
C LYS A 52 3.93 -21.29 -4.88
N GLY A 53 4.79 -20.43 -4.33
CA GLY A 53 4.45 -19.56 -3.21
C GLY A 53 3.36 -18.55 -3.57
N LEU A 54 3.44 -17.93 -4.74
CA LEU A 54 2.41 -17.01 -5.24
C LEU A 54 1.05 -17.70 -5.44
N ASN A 55 1.03 -18.97 -5.86
CA ASN A 55 -0.21 -19.75 -5.94
C ASN A 55 -0.79 -20.05 -4.55
N ALA A 56 0.05 -20.34 -3.56
CA ALA A 56 -0.40 -20.53 -2.18
C ALA A 56 -1.01 -19.23 -1.63
N LEU A 57 -0.32 -18.10 -1.84
CA LEU A 57 -0.84 -16.77 -1.47
C LEU A 57 -2.17 -16.47 -2.17
N TYR A 58 -2.28 -16.74 -3.46
CA TYR A 58 -3.51 -16.56 -4.21
C TYR A 58 -4.69 -17.34 -3.61
N ARG A 59 -4.49 -18.62 -3.26
CA ARG A 59 -5.53 -19.45 -2.61
C ARG A 59 -5.96 -18.86 -1.27
N ARG A 60 -5.00 -18.36 -0.48
CA ARG A 60 -5.28 -17.70 0.81
C ARG A 60 -6.09 -16.41 0.61
N LEU A 61 -5.81 -15.65 -0.45
CA LEU A 61 -6.51 -14.40 -0.77
C LEU A 61 -7.93 -14.66 -1.26
N ILE A 62 -8.17 -15.62 -2.15
CA ILE A 62 -9.54 -15.89 -2.64
C ILE A 62 -10.45 -16.43 -1.54
N ALA A 63 -9.91 -17.12 -0.53
CA ALA A 63 -10.67 -17.57 0.63
C ALA A 63 -11.26 -16.41 1.47
N LYS A 64 -10.77 -15.17 1.27
CA LYS A 64 -11.29 -13.96 1.95
C LYS A 64 -12.46 -13.31 1.23
N ASN A 65 -12.85 -13.79 0.04
CA ASN A 65 -13.98 -13.29 -0.75
C ASN A 65 -13.95 -11.76 -0.97
N PHE A 66 -12.84 -11.24 -1.45
CA PHE A 66 -12.72 -9.83 -1.80
C PHE A 66 -13.65 -9.47 -2.98
N THR A 67 -14.21 -8.26 -2.99
CA THR A 67 -15.02 -7.74 -4.10
C THR A 67 -14.18 -6.98 -5.12
N ALA A 68 -13.08 -6.37 -4.69
CA ALA A 68 -12.19 -5.59 -5.53
C ALA A 68 -10.74 -5.70 -5.05
N ILE A 69 -9.80 -5.54 -5.96
CA ILE A 69 -8.37 -5.64 -5.70
C ILE A 69 -7.64 -4.45 -6.31
N ALA A 70 -6.88 -3.74 -5.47
CA ALA A 70 -6.03 -2.63 -5.85
C ALA A 70 -4.56 -3.05 -5.80
N ASP A 71 -3.90 -3.15 -6.95
CA ASP A 71 -2.44 -3.37 -7.00
C ASP A 71 -1.72 -2.02 -6.99
N MET A 72 -1.23 -1.64 -5.84
CA MET A 72 -0.50 -0.38 -5.60
C MET A 72 1.02 -0.51 -5.82
N HIS A 73 1.49 -1.67 -6.29
CA HIS A 73 2.94 -1.93 -6.32
C HIS A 73 3.49 -2.18 -7.72
N ASP A 74 2.71 -2.80 -8.60
CA ASP A 74 3.06 -3.15 -9.99
C ASP A 74 4.42 -3.85 -10.14
N THR A 75 4.70 -4.83 -9.26
CA THR A 75 5.86 -5.72 -9.33
C THR A 75 5.55 -6.98 -10.15
N LEU A 76 6.57 -7.78 -10.47
CA LEU A 76 6.37 -9.05 -11.17
C LEU A 76 5.44 -10.00 -10.39
N SER A 77 5.62 -10.08 -9.07
CA SER A 77 4.76 -10.90 -8.20
C SER A 77 3.32 -10.40 -8.17
N SER A 78 3.11 -9.07 -8.07
CA SER A 78 1.76 -8.51 -8.09
C SER A 78 1.11 -8.63 -9.47
N LYS A 79 1.88 -8.53 -10.56
CA LYS A 79 1.38 -8.79 -11.93
C LYS A 79 0.88 -10.21 -12.09
N TYR A 80 1.60 -11.19 -11.53
CA TYR A 80 1.17 -12.59 -11.54
C TYR A 80 -0.15 -12.78 -10.77
N LEU A 81 -0.25 -12.26 -9.55
CA LEU A 81 -1.48 -12.32 -8.75
C LEU A 81 -2.64 -11.61 -9.46
N ARG A 82 -2.40 -10.42 -10.01
CA ARG A 82 -3.38 -9.64 -10.78
C ARG A 82 -3.93 -10.43 -11.97
N MET A 83 -3.06 -11.11 -12.72
CA MET A 83 -3.47 -11.98 -13.81
C MET A 83 -4.40 -13.09 -13.31
N ARG A 84 -4.04 -13.76 -12.22
CA ARG A 84 -4.85 -14.82 -11.61
C ARG A 84 -6.22 -14.31 -11.15
N PHE A 85 -6.28 -13.13 -10.53
CA PHE A 85 -7.53 -12.52 -10.10
C PHE A 85 -8.42 -12.09 -11.27
N LYS A 86 -7.84 -11.55 -12.34
CA LYS A 86 -8.58 -11.21 -13.57
C LYS A 86 -9.19 -12.46 -14.23
N MET A 87 -8.45 -13.58 -14.28
CA MET A 87 -8.98 -14.86 -14.79
C MET A 87 -10.18 -15.34 -13.95
N SER A 88 -10.21 -15.05 -12.65
CA SER A 88 -11.32 -15.38 -11.76
C SER A 88 -12.40 -14.30 -11.68
N ARG A 89 -12.42 -13.36 -12.65
CA ARG A 89 -13.43 -12.29 -12.82
C ARG A 89 -13.53 -11.30 -11.64
N TYR A 90 -12.49 -11.15 -10.84
CA TYR A 90 -12.43 -10.09 -9.84
C TYR A 90 -12.23 -8.72 -10.50
N ARG A 91 -12.77 -7.67 -9.88
CA ARG A 91 -12.45 -6.29 -10.24
C ARG A 91 -11.04 -5.99 -9.78
N VAL A 92 -10.13 -5.74 -10.72
CA VAL A 92 -8.70 -5.53 -10.42
C VAL A 92 -8.20 -4.31 -11.14
N GLU A 93 -7.74 -3.33 -10.39
CA GLU A 93 -7.04 -2.15 -10.89
C GLU A 93 -5.61 -2.09 -10.37
N HIS A 94 -4.76 -1.35 -11.07
CA HIS A 94 -3.35 -1.24 -10.72
C HIS A 94 -2.80 0.16 -10.95
N ILE A 95 -1.76 0.48 -10.20
CA ILE A 95 -1.08 1.76 -10.31
C ILE A 95 -0.36 1.88 -11.67
N ASN A 96 -0.48 3.07 -12.28
CA ASN A 96 0.37 3.43 -13.40
C ASN A 96 1.62 4.11 -12.85
N ARG A 97 2.78 3.51 -13.06
CA ARG A 97 4.06 4.04 -12.58
C ARG A 97 4.68 5.08 -13.49
N HIS A 98 4.07 5.38 -14.64
CA HIS A 98 4.54 6.34 -15.63
C HIS A 98 6.04 6.18 -15.98
N VAL A 99 6.52 4.92 -16.07
CA VAL A 99 7.95 4.62 -16.27
C VAL A 99 8.50 5.26 -17.55
N ALA A 100 7.75 5.18 -18.66
CA ALA A 100 8.16 5.75 -19.95
C ALA A 100 8.26 7.30 -19.89
N GLU A 101 7.36 7.95 -19.15
CA GLU A 101 7.37 9.40 -18.97
C GLU A 101 8.53 9.83 -18.09
N ARG A 102 8.82 9.08 -17.02
CA ARG A 102 10.00 9.30 -16.16
C ARG A 102 11.31 9.15 -16.94
N GLN A 103 11.41 8.13 -17.79
CA GLN A 103 12.59 7.93 -18.64
C GLN A 103 12.80 9.11 -19.61
N LYS A 104 11.73 9.69 -20.16
CA LYS A 104 11.82 10.89 -21.02
C LYS A 104 12.30 12.13 -20.25
N LEU A 105 11.96 12.25 -18.96
CA LEU A 105 12.44 13.36 -18.12
C LEU A 105 13.93 13.24 -17.78
N THR A 106 14.46 12.02 -17.68
CA THR A 106 15.86 11.75 -17.33
C THR A 106 16.75 11.55 -18.57
N ALA A 107 16.19 11.58 -19.78
CA ALA A 107 16.96 11.46 -21.02
C ALA A 107 17.95 12.63 -21.18
N GLN A 108 19.17 12.31 -21.61
CA GLN A 108 20.21 13.34 -21.81
C GLN A 108 19.88 14.30 -22.95
N ASN A 109 19.19 13.84 -24.00
CA ASN A 109 18.76 14.62 -25.14
C ASN A 109 17.25 14.76 -25.20
N ASN A 110 16.72 15.92 -25.56
CA ASN A 110 15.28 16.23 -25.69
C ASN A 110 14.48 16.12 -24.38
N LYS A 111 14.98 16.71 -23.29
CA LYS A 111 14.23 16.83 -22.04
C LYS A 111 12.93 17.61 -22.27
N LYS A 112 11.80 16.94 -22.17
CA LYS A 112 10.49 17.61 -22.04
C LYS A 112 10.17 17.69 -20.57
N LEU A 113 10.37 18.86 -19.97
CA LEU A 113 9.93 19.14 -18.59
C LEU A 113 8.40 19.17 -18.56
N ARG A 114 7.81 18.10 -18.05
CA ARG A 114 6.38 18.01 -17.78
C ARG A 114 6.21 17.58 -16.33
N GLN A 115 5.36 18.28 -15.60
CA GLN A 115 4.98 17.87 -14.26
C GLN A 115 4.30 16.50 -14.34
N LEU A 116 4.85 15.52 -13.63
CA LEU A 116 4.22 14.20 -13.45
C LEU A 116 3.23 14.25 -12.31
N SER A 117 2.21 13.39 -12.39
CA SER A 117 1.31 13.13 -11.27
C SER A 117 2.09 12.70 -10.02
N THR A 118 1.64 13.14 -8.87
CA THR A 118 2.25 12.76 -7.60
C THR A 118 2.01 11.27 -7.32
N ALA A 119 2.75 10.70 -6.35
CA ALA A 119 2.49 9.33 -5.93
C ALA A 119 1.07 9.18 -5.36
N PHE A 120 0.57 10.20 -4.69
CA PHE A 120 -0.79 10.21 -4.14
C PHE A 120 -1.84 10.21 -5.24
N ASP A 121 -1.68 11.05 -6.29
CA ASP A 121 -2.59 11.07 -7.44
C ASP A 121 -2.66 9.69 -8.11
N ASN A 122 -1.52 9.00 -8.23
CA ASN A 122 -1.48 7.66 -8.82
C ASN A 122 -2.21 6.61 -7.96
N TYR A 123 -2.16 6.72 -6.63
CA TYR A 123 -2.89 5.82 -5.73
C TYR A 123 -4.39 6.11 -5.73
N THR A 124 -4.77 7.38 -5.66
CA THR A 124 -6.20 7.77 -5.70
C THR A 124 -6.84 7.42 -7.03
N ASP A 125 -6.13 7.56 -8.16
CA ASP A 125 -6.60 7.14 -9.48
C ASP A 125 -6.98 5.64 -9.54
N VAL A 126 -6.20 4.77 -8.89
CA VAL A 126 -6.55 3.34 -8.78
C VAL A 126 -7.88 3.16 -8.05
N LEU A 127 -8.10 3.90 -6.97
CA LEU A 127 -9.33 3.83 -6.18
C LEU A 127 -10.52 4.38 -6.96
N VAL A 128 -10.35 5.49 -7.68
CA VAL A 128 -11.38 6.05 -8.58
C VAL A 128 -11.81 5.01 -9.61
N ARG A 129 -10.87 4.33 -10.26
CA ARG A 129 -11.17 3.28 -11.25
C ARG A 129 -11.87 2.06 -10.63
N LEU A 130 -11.65 1.79 -9.35
CA LEU A 130 -12.41 0.80 -8.59
C LEU A 130 -13.79 1.28 -8.14
N GLY A 131 -14.11 2.57 -8.33
CA GLY A 131 -15.39 3.15 -7.94
C GLY A 131 -15.40 3.73 -6.51
N TYR A 132 -14.22 3.97 -5.94
CA TYR A 132 -14.03 4.55 -4.61
C TYR A 132 -13.20 5.84 -4.69
N PRO A 133 -13.74 6.96 -5.22
CA PRO A 133 -13.02 8.23 -5.23
C PRO A 133 -12.72 8.68 -3.80
N VAL A 134 -11.49 9.11 -3.55
CA VAL A 134 -11.01 9.49 -2.22
C VAL A 134 -10.37 10.87 -2.28
N GLU A 135 -10.79 11.75 -1.37
CA GLU A 135 -10.10 13.01 -1.08
C GLU A 135 -9.10 12.79 0.06
N LEU A 136 -7.87 13.26 -0.14
CA LEU A 136 -6.83 13.10 0.88
C LEU A 136 -7.02 14.15 1.97
N ASP A 137 -7.46 13.72 3.14
CA ASP A 137 -7.68 14.53 4.34
C ASP A 137 -6.79 14.10 5.51
N PHE A 138 -5.68 13.44 5.19
CA PHE A 138 -4.78 12.84 6.16
C PHE A 138 -4.00 13.91 6.95
N GLN A 139 -4.07 13.84 8.28
CA GLN A 139 -3.35 14.75 9.19
C GLN A 139 -2.19 14.06 9.91
N SER A 140 -2.36 12.82 10.35
CA SER A 140 -1.34 12.10 11.13
C SER A 140 -1.47 10.58 11.00
N VAL A 141 -0.34 9.86 11.10
CA VAL A 141 -0.30 8.40 11.24
C VAL A 141 -0.68 7.98 12.66
N PHE A 142 -0.52 8.88 13.62
CA PHE A 142 -0.77 8.61 15.02
C PHE A 142 -2.20 9.04 15.38
N PRO A 143 -2.90 8.26 16.22
CA PRO A 143 -4.18 8.68 16.78
C PRO A 143 -4.01 9.97 17.60
N ALA A 144 -5.11 10.69 17.86
CA ALA A 144 -5.10 11.94 18.63
C ALA A 144 -4.49 11.79 20.03
N THR A 145 -4.47 10.57 20.56
CA THR A 145 -3.85 10.19 21.83
C THR A 145 -2.32 10.04 21.78
N GLY A 146 -1.72 10.29 20.61
CA GLY A 146 -0.30 10.06 20.38
C GLY A 146 0.04 8.62 19.94
N GLY A 147 1.23 8.42 19.38
CA GLY A 147 1.72 7.09 19.02
C GLY A 147 2.12 6.27 20.26
N ASN A 148 2.01 4.98 20.17
CA ASN A 148 2.46 4.08 21.23
C ASN A 148 4.01 3.99 21.21
N LEU A 149 4.66 4.86 21.99
CA LEU A 149 6.12 4.91 22.11
C LEU A 149 6.73 3.60 22.61
N ARG A 150 5.95 2.72 23.27
CA ARG A 150 6.45 1.42 23.75
C ARG A 150 6.84 0.47 22.61
N LEU A 151 6.11 0.49 21.49
CA LEU A 151 6.43 -0.35 20.34
C LEU A 151 7.73 0.10 19.63
N VAL A 152 8.09 1.38 19.77
CA VAL A 152 9.33 1.93 19.21
C VAL A 152 10.51 1.67 20.13
N SER A 153 10.30 1.65 21.46
CA SER A 153 11.37 1.44 22.44
C SER A 153 11.85 -0.01 22.52
N GLU A 154 11.00 -0.98 22.24
CA GLU A 154 11.37 -2.41 22.23
C GLU A 154 12.28 -2.79 21.05
N GLU A 155 12.10 -2.16 19.87
CA GLU A 155 12.94 -2.43 18.70
C GLU A 155 14.23 -1.59 18.62
N ILE A 156 14.29 -0.42 19.23
CA ILE A 156 15.42 0.54 19.04
C ILE A 156 16.30 0.65 20.28
N GLY A 157 15.92 0.03 21.41
CA GLY A 157 16.67 0.08 22.68
C GLY A 157 16.68 1.49 23.29
N GLU A 158 16.16 1.61 24.49
CA GLU A 158 15.80 2.85 25.20
C GLU A 158 16.84 4.00 25.23
N LYS A 159 18.07 3.81 24.79
CA LYS A 159 19.17 4.79 24.99
C LYS A 159 19.51 5.67 23.79
N LYS A 160 18.99 5.47 22.60
CA LYS A 160 19.41 6.23 21.40
C LYS A 160 18.46 7.32 20.92
N ILE A 161 17.22 7.33 21.36
CA ILE A 161 16.21 8.26 20.82
C ILE A 161 16.29 9.66 21.45
N PHE A 162 16.73 9.78 22.69
CA PHE A 162 16.71 11.07 23.39
C PHE A 162 17.98 11.95 23.22
N GLN A 163 19.07 11.41 22.70
CA GLN A 163 20.33 12.19 22.56
C GLN A 163 20.56 12.86 21.21
N GLN A 164 19.74 12.60 20.19
CA GLN A 164 19.96 13.15 18.85
C GLN A 164 19.01 14.27 18.44
N TRP A 165 18.09 14.70 19.32
CA TRP A 165 17.11 15.75 18.99
C TRP A 165 17.30 17.06 19.79
N ILE A 166 18.36 17.17 20.56
CA ILE A 166 18.77 18.41 21.26
C ILE A 166 20.20 18.72 20.86
N GLY A 167 20.40 19.14 19.64
CA GLY A 167 21.65 19.64 19.11
C GLY A 167 21.40 20.58 17.95
#